data_9708acda647f99fca83dd81ea30b0bef
#
_entry.id   9708acda647f99fca83dd81ea30b0bef
#
_cell.length_a   1.000
_cell.length_b   1.000
_cell.length_c   1.000
_cell.angle_alpha   90.00
_cell.angle_beta   90.00
_cell.angle_gamma   90.00
#
_symmetry.space_group_name_H-M   'P 1'
#
loop_
_entity.id
_entity.type
_entity.pdbx_description
1 polymer ?
#
loop_
_entity_poly.entity_id
_entity_poly.type
_entity_poly.pdbx_seq_one_letter_code
_entity_poly.pdbx_strand_id
1 'polypeptide(L)'
;MRTLFLNPPSFEGFDGGAGSRWPASREIESYWYPVWLCYPAGLIPDSKVLDAPPHKVSIDQTAAMASDYELLVLFTSTPGFNVDVKIAGMMKDINPKLKVAFVGPPVTIEPEKSLRASTAIDFVVKKEFDYAIRDFAMGKSLSEIPSVVFRKNGDFQHNPDAPVIEDLDALPWVSKVYKRDLDFRRYNVPFLLHPYISFYTSRGCPAQCTFCLWPQTHSGHRWRLRSSDDIVNECRWTLENFPGLKEIFFDDDTFNYQKARTIELCS
;
A
#
# COMPACT_ATOMS: atom_id res chain seq x y z
N MET A 1 -12.94 13.02 -0.20
CA MET A 1 -12.15 13.25 -1.44
C MET A 1 -12.18 12.00 -2.29
N ARG A 2 -12.37 12.14 -3.60
CA ARG A 2 -12.15 11.01 -4.52
C ARG A 2 -10.65 10.69 -4.54
N THR A 3 -10.30 9.46 -4.14
CA THR A 3 -8.92 9.08 -3.84
C THR A 3 -8.45 7.95 -4.75
N LEU A 4 -7.32 8.17 -5.43
CA LEU A 4 -6.62 7.15 -6.20
C LEU A 4 -5.42 6.63 -5.41
N PHE A 5 -5.41 5.33 -5.15
CA PHE A 5 -4.25 4.60 -4.65
C PHE A 5 -3.54 3.95 -5.85
N LEU A 6 -2.30 4.35 -6.09
CA LEU A 6 -1.61 4.03 -7.34
C LEU A 6 -0.31 3.26 -7.10
N ASN A 7 -0.19 2.12 -7.77
CA ASN A 7 1.07 1.49 -8.11
C ASN A 7 1.33 1.79 -9.60
N PRO A 8 2.24 2.73 -9.94
CA PRO A 8 2.37 3.22 -11.30
C PRO A 8 3.11 2.24 -12.22
N PRO A 9 2.98 2.37 -13.55
CA PRO A 9 3.79 1.64 -14.50
C PRO A 9 5.23 2.17 -14.52
N SER A 10 6.16 1.35 -14.97
CA SER A 10 7.55 1.72 -15.15
C SER A 10 7.76 2.61 -16.38
N PHE A 11 8.72 3.54 -16.30
CA PHE A 11 9.23 4.30 -17.45
C PHE A 11 10.34 3.57 -18.19
N GLU A 12 10.83 2.45 -17.64
CA GLU A 12 11.97 1.69 -18.20
C GLU A 12 11.51 0.51 -19.08
N GLY A 13 10.20 0.40 -19.35
CA GLY A 13 9.64 -0.64 -20.21
C GLY A 13 9.49 -2.01 -19.54
N PHE A 14 9.73 -2.12 -18.23
CA PHE A 14 9.47 -3.31 -17.44
C PHE A 14 8.95 -2.94 -16.06
N ASP A 15 8.18 -3.84 -15.47
CA ASP A 15 7.57 -3.66 -14.17
C ASP A 15 7.92 -4.81 -13.23
N GLY A 16 8.27 -4.48 -12.00
CA GLY A 16 8.60 -5.46 -10.98
C GLY A 16 7.43 -5.91 -10.12
N GLY A 17 6.23 -5.36 -10.34
CA GLY A 17 5.08 -5.58 -9.47
C GLY A 17 5.16 -4.83 -8.13
N ALA A 18 4.05 -4.73 -7.39
CA ALA A 18 3.94 -3.91 -6.18
C ALA A 18 4.90 -4.30 -5.06
N GLY A 19 5.09 -5.59 -4.83
CA GLY A 19 5.95 -6.08 -3.73
C GLY A 19 7.43 -6.07 -4.03
N SER A 20 7.84 -6.00 -5.28
CA SER A 20 9.23 -6.16 -5.66
C SER A 20 9.80 -5.05 -6.51
N ARG A 21 9.15 -3.98 -6.76
CA ARG A 21 9.56 -2.75 -7.49
C ARG A 21 11.07 -2.59 -7.83
N TRP A 22 11.74 -3.70 -8.09
CA TRP A 22 13.12 -3.70 -8.54
C TRP A 22 13.13 -3.37 -10.03
N PRO A 23 13.88 -2.38 -10.44
CA PRO A 23 14.08 -2.08 -11.84
C PRO A 23 15.01 -3.14 -12.45
N ALA A 24 14.50 -4.36 -12.59
CA ALA A 24 15.25 -5.45 -13.19
C ALA A 24 14.43 -6.07 -14.32
N SER A 25 15.02 -6.23 -15.48
CA SER A 25 14.42 -7.00 -16.55
C SER A 25 14.14 -8.41 -16.06
N ARG A 26 12.95 -8.93 -16.34
CA ARG A 26 12.51 -10.26 -15.90
C ARG A 26 12.16 -11.11 -17.09
N GLU A 27 12.55 -12.36 -17.02
CA GLU A 27 12.15 -13.38 -18.00
C GLU A 27 10.70 -13.84 -17.74
N ILE A 28 10.22 -13.68 -16.50
CA ILE A 28 8.88 -14.12 -16.06
C ILE A 28 8.16 -12.93 -15.39
N GLU A 29 6.94 -12.65 -15.82
CA GLU A 29 6.06 -11.71 -15.14
C GLU A 29 5.73 -12.27 -13.75
N SER A 30 5.90 -11.45 -12.71
CA SER A 30 5.61 -11.81 -11.32
C SER A 30 5.05 -10.59 -10.62
N TYR A 31 3.79 -10.69 -10.19
CA TYR A 31 3.08 -9.58 -9.58
C TYR A 31 2.51 -9.99 -8.23
N TRP A 32 2.88 -9.20 -7.20
CA TRP A 32 2.29 -9.25 -5.88
C TRP A 32 1.14 -8.26 -5.77
N TYR A 33 0.18 -8.55 -4.90
CA TYR A 33 -0.89 -7.59 -4.62
C TYR A 33 -0.37 -6.31 -3.97
N PRO A 34 -0.93 -5.13 -4.30
CA PRO A 34 -0.60 -3.87 -3.66
C PRO A 34 -1.32 -3.75 -2.30
N VAL A 35 -1.10 -4.73 -1.41
CA VAL A 35 -1.83 -4.95 -0.16
C VAL A 35 -1.89 -3.69 0.70
N TRP A 36 -0.74 -3.01 0.85
CA TRP A 36 -0.62 -1.81 1.67
C TRP A 36 -1.44 -0.62 1.17
N LEU A 37 -1.71 -0.53 -0.12
CA LEU A 37 -2.61 0.47 -0.69
C LEU A 37 -4.09 0.09 -0.49
N CYS A 38 -4.38 -1.20 -0.37
CA CYS A 38 -5.74 -1.69 -0.29
C CYS A 38 -6.38 -1.49 1.10
N TYR A 39 -5.60 -1.51 2.19
CA TYR A 39 -6.14 -1.22 3.51
C TYR A 39 -6.75 0.19 3.60
N PRO A 40 -6.01 1.28 3.35
CA PRO A 40 -6.61 2.62 3.39
C PRO A 40 -7.68 2.82 2.30
N ALA A 41 -7.56 2.17 1.14
CA ALA A 41 -8.60 2.22 0.11
C ALA A 41 -9.92 1.61 0.57
N GLY A 42 -9.88 0.56 1.40
CA GLY A 42 -11.08 -0.01 1.99
C GLY A 42 -11.74 0.87 3.06
N LEU A 43 -10.99 1.80 3.66
CA LEU A 43 -11.48 2.77 4.64
C LEU A 43 -12.14 4.01 4.02
N ILE A 44 -11.95 4.25 2.72
CA ILE A 44 -12.41 5.45 2.02
C ILE A 44 -13.46 5.05 0.99
N PRO A 45 -14.74 5.40 1.18
CA PRO A 45 -15.82 4.98 0.29
C PRO A 45 -15.63 5.37 -1.18
N ASP A 46 -15.13 6.59 -1.44
CA ASP A 46 -14.89 7.12 -2.78
C ASP A 46 -13.40 6.96 -3.16
N SER A 47 -12.95 5.71 -3.23
CA SER A 47 -11.57 5.36 -3.53
C SER A 47 -11.47 4.31 -4.61
N LYS A 48 -10.32 4.29 -5.31
CA LYS A 48 -9.92 3.24 -6.26
C LYS A 48 -8.46 2.89 -6.08
N VAL A 49 -8.16 1.60 -6.20
CA VAL A 49 -6.79 1.12 -6.35
C VAL A 49 -6.52 0.85 -7.83
N LEU A 50 -5.47 1.44 -8.36
CA LEU A 50 -4.92 1.11 -9.67
C LEU A 50 -3.53 0.50 -9.48
N ASP A 51 -3.41 -0.76 -9.83
CA ASP A 51 -2.14 -1.46 -9.97
C ASP A 51 -1.83 -1.56 -11.47
N ALA A 52 -1.13 -0.58 -12.01
CA ALA A 52 -0.97 -0.42 -13.44
C ALA A 52 -0.16 -1.56 -14.11
N PRO A 53 0.94 -2.09 -13.52
CA PRO A 53 1.74 -3.14 -14.14
C PRO A 53 0.97 -4.40 -14.52
N PRO A 54 0.30 -5.12 -13.60
CA PRO A 54 -0.41 -6.35 -13.97
C PRO A 54 -1.60 -6.08 -14.89
N HIS A 55 -2.16 -4.86 -14.84
CA HIS A 55 -3.29 -4.46 -15.68
C HIS A 55 -2.87 -3.87 -17.03
N LYS A 56 -1.56 -3.75 -17.29
CA LYS A 56 -0.99 -3.21 -18.52
C LYS A 56 -1.52 -1.82 -18.87
N VAL A 57 -1.74 -0.98 -17.84
CA VAL A 57 -2.17 0.41 -18.01
C VAL A 57 -0.95 1.26 -18.29
N SER A 58 -0.98 2.02 -19.39
CA SER A 58 0.17 2.83 -19.82
C SER A 58 0.38 4.05 -18.92
N ILE A 59 1.56 4.68 -19.06
CA ILE A 59 1.89 5.94 -18.39
C ILE A 59 0.85 7.02 -18.70
N ASP A 60 0.53 7.20 -19.99
CA ASP A 60 -0.41 8.23 -20.43
C ASP A 60 -1.83 7.97 -19.93
N GLN A 61 -2.27 6.71 -19.95
CA GLN A 61 -3.57 6.32 -19.37
C GLN A 61 -3.61 6.57 -17.86
N THR A 62 -2.52 6.23 -17.16
CA THR A 62 -2.40 6.47 -15.72
C THR A 62 -2.42 7.96 -15.41
N ALA A 63 -1.64 8.77 -16.14
CA ALA A 63 -1.57 10.21 -15.95
C ALA A 63 -2.91 10.90 -16.23
N ALA A 64 -3.63 10.48 -17.26
CA ALA A 64 -4.93 11.04 -17.63
C ALA A 64 -5.99 10.88 -16.51
N MET A 65 -5.87 9.88 -15.65
CA MET A 65 -6.78 9.69 -14.52
C MET A 65 -6.72 10.83 -13.49
N ALA A 66 -5.67 11.65 -13.50
CA ALA A 66 -5.52 12.77 -12.58
C ALA A 66 -6.74 13.71 -12.55
N SER A 67 -7.44 13.85 -13.67
CA SER A 67 -8.63 14.71 -13.79
C SER A 67 -9.82 14.23 -12.95
N ASP A 68 -9.87 12.95 -12.62
CA ASP A 68 -11.01 12.32 -11.94
C ASP A 68 -10.85 12.28 -10.41
N TYR A 69 -9.65 12.59 -9.90
CA TYR A 69 -9.34 12.44 -8.48
C TYR A 69 -8.89 13.75 -7.82
N GLU A 70 -9.06 13.79 -6.50
CA GLU A 70 -8.69 14.93 -5.64
C GLU A 70 -7.47 14.59 -4.80
N LEU A 71 -7.24 13.29 -4.51
CA LEU A 71 -6.11 12.77 -3.76
C LEU A 71 -5.47 11.60 -4.51
N LEU A 72 -4.15 11.66 -4.68
CA LEU A 72 -3.30 10.58 -5.15
C LEU A 72 -2.46 10.06 -3.99
N VAL A 73 -2.44 8.76 -3.77
CA VAL A 73 -1.60 8.09 -2.77
C VAL A 73 -0.67 7.10 -3.46
N LEU A 74 0.63 7.27 -3.27
CA LEU A 74 1.67 6.41 -3.83
C LEU A 74 2.43 5.71 -2.69
N PHE A 75 2.44 4.37 -2.70
CA PHE A 75 3.33 3.60 -1.86
C PHE A 75 4.68 3.48 -2.56
N THR A 76 5.68 4.20 -2.05
CA THR A 76 6.99 4.27 -2.68
C THR A 76 8.02 3.37 -1.99
N SER A 77 8.96 2.88 -2.76
CA SER A 77 10.14 2.15 -2.32
C SER A 77 11.40 2.92 -2.72
N THR A 78 12.54 2.62 -2.09
CA THR A 78 13.80 3.29 -2.44
C THR A 78 14.12 3.21 -3.93
N PRO A 79 14.05 2.04 -4.61
CA PRO A 79 14.29 1.97 -6.04
C PRO A 79 13.17 2.59 -6.90
N GLY A 80 11.92 2.61 -6.41
CA GLY A 80 10.78 3.16 -7.14
C GLY A 80 10.57 4.66 -7.00
N PHE A 81 11.23 5.31 -6.03
CA PHE A 81 10.96 6.69 -5.64
C PHE A 81 10.98 7.68 -6.82
N ASN A 82 11.99 7.62 -7.66
CA ASN A 82 12.12 8.53 -8.81
C ASN A 82 11.02 8.33 -9.86
N VAL A 83 10.59 7.10 -10.08
CA VAL A 83 9.46 6.77 -10.95
C VAL A 83 8.17 7.33 -10.38
N ASP A 84 7.94 7.15 -9.08
CA ASP A 84 6.76 7.65 -8.38
C ASP A 84 6.72 9.19 -8.39
N VAL A 85 7.85 9.86 -8.20
CA VAL A 85 7.96 11.33 -8.32
C VAL A 85 7.61 11.80 -9.72
N LYS A 86 8.10 11.10 -10.74
CA LYS A 86 7.86 11.47 -12.15
C LYS A 86 6.38 11.36 -12.51
N ILE A 87 5.72 10.26 -12.16
CA ILE A 87 4.28 10.11 -12.44
C ILE A 87 3.44 11.12 -11.65
N ALA A 88 3.80 11.40 -10.39
CA ALA A 88 3.13 12.42 -9.58
C ALA A 88 3.24 13.82 -10.23
N GLY A 89 4.40 14.16 -10.78
CA GLY A 89 4.61 15.40 -11.55
C GLY A 89 3.69 15.48 -12.76
N MET A 90 3.67 14.45 -13.61
CA MET A 90 2.79 14.39 -14.78
C MET A 90 1.31 14.53 -14.42
N MET A 91 0.88 13.88 -13.33
CA MET A 91 -0.50 13.97 -12.86
C MET A 91 -0.82 15.38 -12.31
N LYS A 92 0.13 16.04 -11.65
CA LYS A 92 -0.01 17.44 -11.21
C LYS A 92 -0.06 18.42 -12.36
N ASP A 93 0.66 18.18 -13.44
CA ASP A 93 0.61 19.01 -14.66
C ASP A 93 -0.78 18.97 -15.30
N ILE A 94 -1.46 17.82 -15.27
CA ILE A 94 -2.83 17.64 -15.75
C ILE A 94 -3.84 18.23 -14.78
N ASN A 95 -3.68 17.96 -13.47
CA ASN A 95 -4.55 18.47 -12.42
C ASN A 95 -3.76 19.17 -11.31
N PRO A 96 -3.50 20.48 -11.42
CA PRO A 96 -2.73 21.23 -10.41
C PRO A 96 -3.37 21.25 -9.01
N LYS A 97 -4.68 20.95 -8.90
CA LYS A 97 -5.39 20.87 -7.61
C LYS A 97 -5.26 19.50 -6.94
N LEU A 98 -4.81 18.46 -7.66
CA LEU A 98 -4.63 17.13 -7.13
C LEU A 98 -3.70 17.18 -5.91
N LYS A 99 -4.12 16.64 -4.77
CA LYS A 99 -3.27 16.44 -3.61
C LYS A 99 -2.49 15.14 -3.79
N VAL A 100 -1.21 15.16 -3.44
CA VAL A 100 -0.33 13.99 -3.61
C VAL A 100 0.32 13.64 -2.28
N ALA A 101 0.06 12.42 -1.82
CA ALA A 101 0.65 11.82 -0.63
C ALA A 101 1.61 10.71 -1.02
N PHE A 102 2.80 10.72 -0.44
CA PHE A 102 3.71 9.57 -0.50
C PHE A 102 3.75 8.85 0.84
N VAL A 103 3.73 7.52 0.78
CA VAL A 103 3.82 6.62 1.92
C VAL A 103 4.87 5.53 1.64
N GLY A 104 5.33 4.85 2.68
CA GLY A 104 6.31 3.75 2.53
C GLY A 104 7.69 4.05 3.11
N PRO A 105 8.65 3.12 2.93
CA PRO A 105 9.93 3.16 3.63
C PRO A 105 10.76 4.42 3.45
N PRO A 106 11.06 4.90 2.23
CA PRO A 106 11.94 6.05 2.08
C PRO A 106 11.38 7.33 2.71
N VAL A 107 10.06 7.54 2.64
CA VAL A 107 9.45 8.74 3.23
C VAL A 107 9.33 8.65 4.76
N THR A 108 9.34 7.45 5.32
CA THR A 108 9.41 7.24 6.77
C THR A 108 10.77 7.63 7.31
N ILE A 109 11.85 7.25 6.61
CA ILE A 109 13.23 7.47 7.06
C ILE A 109 13.69 8.90 6.76
N GLU A 110 13.42 9.42 5.55
CA GLU A 110 13.88 10.72 5.08
C GLU A 110 12.70 11.57 4.55
N PRO A 111 11.74 11.97 5.42
CA PRO A 111 10.52 12.65 4.98
C PRO A 111 10.81 14.00 4.33
N GLU A 112 11.71 14.82 4.91
CA GLU A 112 12.06 16.12 4.33
C GLU A 112 12.80 15.99 2.99
N LYS A 113 13.75 15.05 2.89
CA LYS A 113 14.46 14.80 1.64
C LYS A 113 13.49 14.38 0.54
N SER A 114 12.51 13.56 0.89
CA SER A 114 11.45 13.16 -0.04
C SER A 114 10.61 14.34 -0.50
N LEU A 115 10.23 15.22 0.42
CA LEU A 115 9.50 16.44 0.08
C LEU A 115 10.36 17.42 -0.74
N ARG A 116 11.66 17.56 -0.45
CA ARG A 116 12.60 18.42 -1.22
C ARG A 116 12.81 17.93 -2.66
N ALA A 117 12.65 16.63 -2.91
CA ALA A 117 12.87 16.04 -4.23
C ALA A 117 11.88 16.55 -5.28
N SER A 118 10.66 16.92 -4.89
CA SER A 118 9.66 17.46 -5.83
C SER A 118 8.58 18.27 -5.13
N THR A 119 8.18 19.37 -5.77
CA THR A 119 7.00 20.14 -5.37
C THR A 119 5.68 19.43 -5.67
N ALA A 120 5.71 18.38 -6.48
CA ALA A 120 4.54 17.57 -6.77
C ALA A 120 4.05 16.78 -5.53
N ILE A 121 4.92 16.51 -4.56
CA ILE A 121 4.56 15.82 -3.30
C ILE A 121 4.03 16.88 -2.33
N ASP A 122 2.76 16.84 -1.96
CA ASP A 122 2.17 17.78 -1.00
C ASP A 122 2.53 17.42 0.44
N PHE A 123 2.47 16.13 0.80
CA PHE A 123 2.81 15.62 2.12
C PHE A 123 3.26 14.16 2.08
N VAL A 124 3.87 13.73 3.15
CA VAL A 124 4.24 12.32 3.35
C VAL A 124 3.66 11.81 4.67
N VAL A 125 3.40 10.51 4.76
CA VAL A 125 2.95 9.86 5.99
C VAL A 125 3.94 8.76 6.36
N LYS A 126 4.43 8.81 7.59
CA LYS A 126 5.39 7.85 8.13
C LYS A 126 4.69 6.63 8.70
N LYS A 127 5.35 5.47 8.65
CA LYS A 127 4.92 4.21 9.28
C LYS A 127 3.55 3.72 8.79
N GLU A 128 2.66 3.32 9.69
CA GLU A 128 1.29 2.90 9.36
C GLU A 128 0.45 4.13 8.99
N PHE A 129 0.00 4.17 7.77
CA PHE A 129 -0.62 5.34 7.15
C PHE A 129 -2.12 5.20 6.91
N ASP A 130 -2.70 4.05 7.25
CA ASP A 130 -4.08 3.69 6.92
C ASP A 130 -5.07 4.77 7.38
N TYR A 131 -5.07 5.08 8.66
CA TYR A 131 -5.97 6.08 9.24
C TYR A 131 -5.57 7.53 8.90
N ALA A 132 -4.28 7.81 8.74
CA ALA A 132 -3.84 9.15 8.37
C ALA A 132 -4.34 9.55 6.97
N ILE A 133 -4.25 8.64 6.00
CA ILE A 133 -4.78 8.86 4.64
C ILE A 133 -6.30 8.97 4.66
N ARG A 134 -7.00 8.09 5.41
CA ARG A 134 -8.45 8.18 5.59
C ARG A 134 -8.85 9.55 6.17
N ASP A 135 -8.21 9.99 7.24
CA ASP A 135 -8.54 11.24 7.91
C ASP A 135 -8.37 12.45 7.00
N PHE A 136 -7.29 12.46 6.20
CA PHE A 136 -7.10 13.50 5.20
C PHE A 136 -8.18 13.46 4.10
N ALA A 137 -8.46 12.30 3.56
CA ALA A 137 -9.49 12.12 2.53
C ALA A 137 -10.90 12.53 3.02
N MET A 138 -11.16 12.40 4.34
CA MET A 138 -12.38 12.83 5.00
C MET A 138 -12.39 14.32 5.38
N GLY A 139 -11.34 15.08 5.03
CA GLY A 139 -11.29 16.54 5.17
C GLY A 139 -10.59 17.06 6.41
N LYS A 140 -9.91 16.20 7.20
CA LYS A 140 -9.12 16.63 8.34
C LYS A 140 -7.89 17.43 7.88
N SER A 141 -7.52 18.47 8.63
CA SER A 141 -6.35 19.28 8.32
C SER A 141 -5.05 18.49 8.50
N LEU A 142 -4.07 18.69 7.59
CA LEU A 142 -2.75 18.05 7.71
C LEU A 142 -2.09 18.30 9.07
N SER A 143 -2.28 19.48 9.67
CA SER A 143 -1.70 19.83 10.97
C SER A 143 -2.29 19.03 12.15
N GLU A 144 -3.40 18.33 11.96
CA GLU A 144 -4.10 17.56 13.00
C GLU A 144 -3.92 16.05 12.84
N ILE A 145 -3.28 15.61 11.75
CA ILE A 145 -3.13 14.17 11.44
C ILE A 145 -1.76 13.68 11.92
N PRO A 146 -1.70 12.72 12.83
CA PRO A 146 -0.43 12.15 13.29
C PRO A 146 0.39 11.52 12.17
N SER A 147 1.70 11.43 12.35
CA SER A 147 2.69 10.87 11.42
C SER A 147 2.86 11.61 10.09
N VAL A 148 2.12 12.70 9.86
CA VAL A 148 2.23 13.51 8.64
C VAL A 148 3.41 14.47 8.73
N VAL A 149 4.13 14.62 7.61
CA VAL A 149 5.13 15.67 7.39
C VAL A 149 4.79 16.42 6.11
N PHE A 150 4.77 17.74 6.15
CA PHE A 150 4.39 18.61 5.03
C PHE A 150 5.08 19.96 5.07
N ARG A 151 5.05 20.71 3.95
CA ARG A 151 5.59 22.07 3.87
C ARG A 151 4.65 23.06 4.53
N LYS A 152 5.20 23.94 5.35
CA LYS A 152 4.47 25.04 5.99
C LYS A 152 5.38 26.27 6.16
N ASN A 153 4.97 27.41 5.61
CA ASN A 153 5.68 28.70 5.75
C ASN A 153 7.18 28.66 5.35
N GLY A 154 7.53 27.86 4.33
CA GLY A 154 8.90 27.74 3.84
C GLY A 154 9.77 26.70 4.58
N ASP A 155 9.21 26.05 5.60
CA ASP A 155 9.84 24.99 6.38
C ASP A 155 9.02 23.69 6.34
N PHE A 156 9.41 22.68 7.12
CA PHE A 156 8.68 21.42 7.25
C PHE A 156 8.06 21.28 8.64
N GLN A 157 6.75 21.02 8.65
CA GLN A 157 6.07 20.65 9.88
C GLN A 157 6.05 19.12 10.01
N HIS A 158 6.51 18.63 11.17
CA HIS A 158 6.44 17.23 11.59
C HIS A 158 5.37 17.11 12.68
N ASN A 159 4.33 16.38 12.39
CA ASN A 159 3.36 16.03 13.43
C ASN A 159 3.89 14.86 14.29
N PRO A 160 3.41 14.72 15.54
CA PRO A 160 3.76 13.59 16.39
C PRO A 160 3.45 12.26 15.71
N ASP A 161 4.25 11.22 15.97
CA ASP A 161 4.01 9.90 15.44
C ASP A 161 2.69 9.31 15.97
N ALA A 162 1.92 8.68 15.10
CA ALA A 162 0.78 7.89 15.50
C ALA A 162 1.22 6.64 16.27
N PRO A 163 0.43 6.17 17.24
CA PRO A 163 0.61 4.82 17.77
C PRO A 163 0.36 3.79 16.65
N VAL A 164 0.94 2.60 16.79
CA VAL A 164 0.61 1.49 15.90
C VAL A 164 -0.85 1.09 16.02
N ILE A 165 -1.45 0.59 14.96
CA ILE A 165 -2.85 0.13 14.95
C ILE A 165 -2.93 -1.15 15.78
N GLU A 166 -3.61 -1.11 16.91
CA GLU A 166 -3.73 -2.24 17.84
C GLU A 166 -4.78 -3.24 17.39
N ASP A 167 -5.96 -2.76 17.03
CA ASP A 167 -7.08 -3.57 16.57
C ASP A 167 -7.00 -3.73 15.04
N LEU A 168 -6.48 -4.87 14.59
CA LEU A 168 -6.37 -5.17 13.17
C LEU A 168 -7.68 -5.65 12.55
N ASP A 169 -8.63 -6.14 13.36
CA ASP A 169 -9.96 -6.56 12.88
C ASP A 169 -10.82 -5.34 12.48
N ALA A 170 -10.47 -4.15 13.00
CA ALA A 170 -11.10 -2.89 12.57
C ALA A 170 -10.66 -2.43 11.16
N LEU A 171 -9.63 -3.04 10.59
CA LEU A 171 -9.21 -2.75 9.22
C LEU A 171 -10.09 -3.51 8.21
N PRO A 172 -10.31 -2.94 7.02
CA PRO A 172 -11.11 -3.61 6.00
C PRO A 172 -10.39 -4.85 5.46
N TRP A 173 -11.16 -5.85 5.06
CA TRP A 173 -10.64 -6.98 4.30
C TRP A 173 -10.15 -6.52 2.93
N VAL A 174 -8.88 -6.71 2.67
CA VAL A 174 -8.28 -6.29 1.39
C VAL A 174 -8.82 -7.07 0.21
N SER A 175 -9.27 -8.30 0.44
CA SER A 175 -9.95 -9.13 -0.57
C SER A 175 -11.18 -8.44 -1.18
N LYS A 176 -11.93 -7.65 -0.40
CA LYS A 176 -13.05 -6.84 -0.91
C LYS A 176 -12.59 -5.74 -1.86
N VAL A 177 -11.45 -5.13 -1.58
CA VAL A 177 -10.84 -4.11 -2.45
C VAL A 177 -10.30 -4.76 -3.73
N TYR A 178 -9.67 -5.93 -3.63
CA TYR A 178 -9.26 -6.69 -4.81
C TYR A 178 -10.44 -7.00 -5.72
N LYS A 179 -11.55 -7.47 -5.14
CA LYS A 179 -12.76 -7.78 -5.91
C LYS A 179 -13.34 -6.57 -6.61
N ARG A 180 -13.25 -5.40 -5.98
CA ARG A 180 -13.76 -4.13 -6.51
C ARG A 180 -12.89 -3.57 -7.64
N ASP A 181 -11.57 -3.62 -7.48
CA ASP A 181 -10.64 -2.80 -8.25
C ASP A 181 -9.66 -3.59 -9.13
N LEU A 182 -9.39 -4.86 -8.82
CA LEU A 182 -8.30 -5.64 -9.43
C LEU A 182 -8.82 -6.91 -10.14
N ASP A 183 -8.16 -7.30 -11.22
CA ASP A 183 -8.37 -8.62 -11.83
C ASP A 183 -7.37 -9.63 -11.23
N PHE A 184 -7.85 -10.44 -10.29
CA PHE A 184 -7.03 -11.41 -9.56
C PHE A 184 -6.31 -12.44 -10.43
N ARG A 185 -6.78 -12.69 -11.66
CA ARG A 185 -6.14 -13.61 -12.60
C ARG A 185 -4.86 -13.06 -13.22
N ARG A 186 -4.56 -11.77 -13.00
CA ARG A 186 -3.35 -11.12 -13.49
C ARG A 186 -2.19 -11.18 -12.51
N TYR A 187 -2.45 -11.67 -11.28
CA TYR A 187 -1.43 -11.81 -10.24
C TYR A 187 -0.84 -13.19 -10.27
N ASN A 188 0.47 -13.26 -10.45
CA ASN A 188 1.21 -14.52 -10.55
C ASN A 188 2.54 -14.41 -9.82
N VAL A 189 2.80 -15.39 -8.95
CA VAL A 189 4.07 -15.57 -8.26
C VAL A 189 4.52 -17.00 -8.50
N PRO A 190 5.76 -17.24 -8.98
CA PRO A 190 6.16 -18.55 -9.52
C PRO A 190 6.08 -19.74 -8.55
N PHE A 191 6.10 -19.50 -7.23
CA PHE A 191 6.02 -20.57 -6.22
C PHE A 191 4.62 -20.77 -5.65
N LEU A 192 3.60 -20.01 -6.10
CA LEU A 192 2.20 -20.14 -5.70
C LEU A 192 1.36 -20.76 -6.80
N LEU A 193 0.26 -21.40 -6.43
CA LEU A 193 -0.73 -21.89 -7.39
C LEU A 193 -1.52 -20.70 -7.96
N HIS A 194 -1.70 -20.69 -9.26
CA HIS A 194 -2.40 -19.59 -9.93
C HIS A 194 -3.83 -20.00 -10.35
N PRO A 195 -4.84 -19.13 -10.16
CA PRO A 195 -4.79 -17.83 -9.50
C PRO A 195 -4.78 -17.92 -7.97
N TYR A 196 -4.13 -16.97 -7.33
CA TYR A 196 -4.03 -16.87 -5.86
C TYR A 196 -4.59 -15.55 -5.34
N ILE A 197 -4.86 -15.49 -4.05
CA ILE A 197 -5.13 -14.25 -3.29
C ILE A 197 -4.17 -14.23 -2.09
N SER A 198 -3.60 -13.08 -1.77
CA SER A 198 -2.81 -12.91 -0.55
C SER A 198 -3.33 -11.79 0.33
N PHE A 199 -3.21 -11.99 1.65
CA PHE A 199 -3.46 -10.95 2.65
C PHE A 199 -2.67 -11.25 3.94
N TYR A 200 -2.61 -10.26 4.82
CA TYR A 200 -1.91 -10.38 6.10
C TYR A 200 -2.86 -10.82 7.21
N THR A 201 -2.39 -11.72 8.08
CA THR A 201 -3.08 -12.14 9.30
C THR A 201 -2.53 -11.44 10.53
N SER A 202 -1.42 -10.72 10.37
CA SER A 202 -0.73 -10.00 11.45
C SER A 202 0.01 -8.78 10.91
N ARG A 203 0.43 -7.89 11.80
CA ARG A 203 1.35 -6.79 11.50
C ARG A 203 2.44 -6.71 12.56
N GLY A 204 3.66 -6.37 12.14
CA GLY A 204 4.83 -6.25 12.98
C GLY A 204 5.58 -7.57 13.13
N CYS A 205 6.87 -7.46 13.38
CA CYS A 205 7.75 -8.61 13.58
C CYS A 205 8.62 -8.40 14.83
N PRO A 206 8.59 -9.30 15.82
CA PRO A 206 9.36 -9.14 17.06
C PRO A 206 10.86 -9.37 16.86
N ALA A 207 11.27 -9.95 15.73
CA ALA A 207 12.69 -10.14 15.43
C ALA A 207 13.38 -8.79 15.17
N GLN A 208 14.66 -8.72 15.54
CA GLN A 208 15.50 -7.53 15.40
C GLN A 208 16.59 -7.73 14.35
N CYS A 209 16.23 -8.28 13.21
CA CYS A 209 17.16 -8.49 12.09
C CYS A 209 17.68 -7.14 11.59
N THR A 210 18.99 -6.96 11.59
CA THR A 210 19.63 -5.66 11.28
C THR A 210 19.44 -5.21 9.83
N PHE A 211 19.16 -6.13 8.92
CA PHE A 211 18.91 -5.86 7.51
C PHE A 211 17.43 -5.65 7.18
N CYS A 212 16.51 -5.94 8.12
CA CYS A 212 15.08 -5.93 7.84
C CYS A 212 14.52 -4.51 7.87
N LEU A 213 13.82 -4.16 6.81
CA LEU A 213 13.25 -2.85 6.58
C LEU A 213 11.90 -2.65 7.31
N TRP A 214 11.05 -3.68 7.32
CA TRP A 214 9.65 -3.56 7.67
C TRP A 214 9.35 -3.10 9.09
N PRO A 215 9.91 -3.69 10.14
CA PRO A 215 9.60 -3.26 11.49
C PRO A 215 10.04 -1.81 11.77
N GLN A 216 11.11 -1.37 11.09
CA GLN A 216 11.67 -0.03 11.29
C GLN A 216 10.90 1.05 10.55
N THR A 217 10.29 0.73 9.41
CA THR A 217 9.72 1.72 8.50
C THR A 217 8.21 1.67 8.38
N HIS A 218 7.56 0.60 8.82
CA HIS A 218 6.12 0.42 8.69
C HIS A 218 5.48 -0.09 9.97
N SER A 219 5.52 -1.39 10.24
CA SER A 219 4.64 -2.06 11.20
C SER A 219 5.19 -2.18 12.63
N GLY A 220 6.44 -1.78 12.88
CA GLY A 220 7.08 -1.86 14.20
C GLY A 220 7.46 -3.28 14.63
N HIS A 221 8.08 -3.39 15.81
CA HIS A 221 8.53 -4.67 16.39
C HIS A 221 7.47 -5.37 17.24
N ARG A 222 6.35 -4.72 17.51
CA ARG A 222 5.24 -5.32 18.24
C ARG A 222 4.37 -6.14 17.31
N TRP A 223 4.34 -7.46 17.52
CA TRP A 223 3.50 -8.35 16.75
C TRP A 223 2.04 -8.23 17.19
N ARG A 224 1.17 -7.90 16.28
CA ARG A 224 -0.27 -7.69 16.48
C ARG A 224 -1.04 -8.60 15.52
N LEU A 225 -2.15 -9.13 15.97
CA LEU A 225 -2.88 -10.20 15.31
C LEU A 225 -4.29 -9.75 14.94
N ARG A 226 -4.75 -10.20 13.81
CA ARG A 226 -6.18 -10.35 13.53
C ARG A 226 -6.70 -11.55 14.30
N SER A 227 -7.98 -11.53 14.70
CA SER A 227 -8.61 -12.70 15.30
C SER A 227 -8.74 -13.85 14.30
N SER A 228 -8.75 -15.08 14.82
CA SER A 228 -8.93 -16.27 13.98
C SER A 228 -10.27 -16.24 13.25
N ASP A 229 -11.32 -15.76 13.90
CA ASP A 229 -12.67 -15.61 13.30
C ASP A 229 -12.67 -14.63 12.14
N ASP A 230 -12.00 -13.47 12.28
CA ASP A 230 -11.92 -12.48 11.22
C ASP A 230 -11.18 -13.02 9.98
N ILE A 231 -10.05 -13.72 10.20
CA ILE A 231 -9.28 -14.36 9.14
C ILE A 231 -10.09 -15.44 8.41
N VAL A 232 -10.73 -16.34 9.17
CA VAL A 232 -11.55 -17.43 8.60
C VAL A 232 -12.72 -16.87 7.81
N ASN A 233 -13.35 -15.80 8.31
CA ASN A 233 -14.45 -15.15 7.61
C ASN A 233 -13.98 -14.49 6.30
N GLU A 234 -12.81 -13.85 6.28
CA GLU A 234 -12.23 -13.34 5.03
C GLU A 234 -11.87 -14.48 4.05
N CYS A 235 -11.32 -15.60 4.54
CA CYS A 235 -11.07 -16.78 3.71
C CYS A 235 -12.36 -17.31 3.07
N ARG A 236 -13.43 -17.51 3.85
CA ARG A 236 -14.72 -17.96 3.33
C ARG A 236 -15.28 -17.03 2.29
N TRP A 237 -15.33 -15.74 2.60
CA TRP A 237 -15.77 -14.71 1.66
C TRP A 237 -14.94 -14.72 0.38
N THR A 238 -13.63 -14.90 0.48
CA THR A 238 -12.71 -14.96 -0.67
C THR A 238 -13.01 -16.15 -1.55
N LEU A 239 -13.19 -17.34 -0.98
CA LEU A 239 -13.55 -18.55 -1.74
C LEU A 239 -14.88 -18.42 -2.48
N GLU A 240 -15.87 -17.76 -1.89
CA GLU A 240 -17.18 -17.51 -2.51
C GLU A 240 -17.12 -16.48 -3.64
N ASN A 241 -16.23 -15.50 -3.55
CA ASN A 241 -16.21 -14.33 -4.44
C ASN A 241 -15.16 -14.39 -5.57
N PHE A 242 -14.21 -15.33 -5.51
CA PHE A 242 -13.16 -15.49 -6.52
C PHE A 242 -13.22 -16.88 -7.17
N PRO A 243 -14.11 -17.09 -8.16
CA PRO A 243 -14.31 -18.39 -8.78
C PRO A 243 -13.05 -18.87 -9.49
N GLY A 244 -12.66 -20.11 -9.20
CA GLY A 244 -11.45 -20.72 -9.77
C GLY A 244 -10.17 -20.40 -9.01
N LEU A 245 -10.26 -19.72 -7.87
CA LEU A 245 -9.13 -19.52 -6.93
C LEU A 245 -8.49 -20.86 -6.56
N LYS A 246 -7.16 -20.91 -6.56
CA LYS A 246 -6.38 -22.12 -6.25
C LYS A 246 -5.69 -22.07 -4.92
N GLU A 247 -5.32 -20.87 -4.45
CA GLU A 247 -4.55 -20.70 -3.23
C GLU A 247 -4.89 -19.39 -2.52
N ILE A 248 -4.93 -19.42 -1.19
CA ILE A 248 -4.88 -18.25 -0.33
C ILE A 248 -3.53 -18.26 0.35
N PHE A 249 -2.76 -17.20 0.18
CA PHE A 249 -1.43 -17.05 0.73
C PHE A 249 -1.40 -16.01 1.85
N PHE A 250 -0.99 -16.40 3.05
CA PHE A 250 -0.76 -15.47 4.14
C PHE A 250 0.64 -14.89 4.04
N ASP A 251 0.72 -13.60 3.73
CA ASP A 251 1.97 -12.88 3.41
C ASP A 251 2.60 -12.22 4.66
N ASP A 252 2.43 -12.87 5.81
CA ASP A 252 2.91 -12.34 7.10
C ASP A 252 4.43 -12.38 7.21
N ASP A 253 5.03 -11.35 7.81
CA ASP A 253 6.45 -11.31 8.16
C ASP A 253 6.86 -12.49 9.08
N THR A 254 5.94 -12.92 9.95
CA THR A 254 6.14 -14.02 10.92
C THR A 254 4.82 -14.75 11.23
N PHE A 255 4.33 -15.56 10.30
CA PHE A 255 3.05 -16.26 10.47
C PHE A 255 3.06 -17.25 11.65
N ASN A 256 4.12 -18.01 11.80
CA ASN A 256 4.23 -19.14 12.74
C ASN A 256 4.91 -18.79 14.07
N TYR A 257 4.99 -17.54 14.44
CA TYR A 257 5.66 -17.08 15.67
C TYR A 257 5.03 -17.69 16.96
N GLN A 258 3.70 -17.84 16.98
CA GLN A 258 2.97 -18.53 18.06
C GLN A 258 2.37 -19.84 17.55
N LYS A 259 2.91 -20.96 17.99
CA LYS A 259 2.46 -22.31 17.60
C LYS A 259 0.96 -22.54 17.87
N ALA A 260 0.46 -22.12 19.03
CA ALA A 260 -0.93 -22.32 19.42
C ALA A 260 -1.90 -21.64 18.43
N ARG A 261 -1.64 -20.37 18.08
CA ARG A 261 -2.43 -19.63 17.08
C ARG A 261 -2.35 -20.28 15.68
N THR A 262 -1.14 -20.69 15.28
CA THR A 262 -0.99 -21.35 13.98
C THR A 262 -1.85 -22.62 13.88
N ILE A 263 -1.84 -23.44 14.95
CA ILE A 263 -2.69 -24.63 15.03
C ILE A 263 -4.18 -24.25 14.98
N GLU A 264 -4.60 -23.28 15.77
CA GLU A 264 -5.98 -22.79 15.79
C GLU A 264 -6.48 -22.35 14.42
N LEU A 265 -5.68 -21.58 13.67
CA LEU A 265 -6.04 -21.14 12.33
C LEU A 265 -6.09 -22.26 11.28
N CYS A 266 -5.34 -23.33 11.48
CA CYS A 266 -5.25 -24.45 10.53
C CYS A 266 -6.16 -25.62 10.89
N SER A 267 -6.93 -25.56 11.97
CA SER A 267 -7.88 -26.59 12.44
C SER A 267 -9.30 -26.30 12.01
#